data_b5b9464d20ffec3390254465a5d379c4
#
_entry.id   b5b9464d20ffec3390254465a5d379c4
#
_cell.length_a   1.000
_cell.length_b   1.000
_cell.length_c   1.000
_cell.angle_alpha   90.00
_cell.angle_beta   90.00
_cell.angle_gamma   90.00
#
_symmetry.space_group_name_H-M   'P 1'
#
loop_
_entity.id
_entity.type
_entity.pdbx_description
1 polymer ?
#
loop_
_entity_poly.entity_id
_entity_poly.type
_entity_poly.pdbx_seq_one_letter_code
_entity_poly.pdbx_strand_id
1 'polypeptide(L)'
;MKNILFVASECVPFIKTGGLADVVGSLPKYFPKEYFDVRVVIPKYAGIKEQFKNQMQYVTNFYMDLNWRQQYVGIFEMEYEGIKFYFIDNEEHFGGSTPYAGMPWDLEKFAYFSNAALSILPTIGFRPDLIHCHDWQTGLVPVYLYERFQADEFYRGIKTVMTIHNLKFQGIWDRKTIQSITGLSDYYFTPDKLEFKHDASYLKGGLVYADAITTVSNTYAQEIQTPFYGEGLDGLMCARANDLRGIVNGLDYNEWNPETDAQIAKNFNVKNFRKEKVKNKLALQEELGLEVNPKTMMIGIVSRLTDQKGFDLISYMMDEMCQDAVQFVILGTGEERYENMFRHFAWKYDKKVSANIYYSDAMSHKIYASCDAFLMPSLFEPCGLSQLMSLRYGTLPIVRETGGLKDTVEPYNEYEGTGTGFSFTNYNAHEMMGTVRYAERIYYDKKREWNKMIDRAMAQDFSWANSAKQYEEMYNWLIG
;
A
#
# COMPACT_ATOMS: atom_id res chain seq x y z
N MET A 1 19.08 22.65 5.55
CA MET A 1 17.89 21.80 5.73
C MET A 1 17.33 21.55 4.34
N LYS A 2 17.07 20.28 3.99
CA LYS A 2 16.54 19.89 2.67
C LYS A 2 15.02 19.90 2.70
N ASN A 3 14.40 20.56 1.73
CA ASN A 3 12.95 20.72 1.65
C ASN A 3 12.38 19.63 0.76
N ILE A 4 11.53 18.78 1.31
CA ILE A 4 10.91 17.66 0.59
C ILE A 4 9.39 17.85 0.57
N LEU A 5 8.80 17.75 -0.61
CA LEU A 5 7.35 17.80 -0.79
C LEU A 5 6.82 16.42 -1.21
N PHE A 6 5.96 15.84 -0.41
CA PHE A 6 5.17 14.68 -0.80
C PHE A 6 3.90 15.15 -1.49
N VAL A 7 3.61 14.61 -2.66
CA VAL A 7 2.36 14.87 -3.41
C VAL A 7 1.64 13.55 -3.62
N ALA A 8 0.44 13.43 -3.08
CA ALA A 8 -0.30 12.16 -3.12
C ALA A 8 -1.83 12.38 -3.19
N SER A 9 -2.54 11.38 -3.69
CA SER A 9 -3.99 11.40 -3.78
C SER A 9 -4.69 11.08 -2.45
N GLU A 10 -4.01 10.43 -1.52
CA GLU A 10 -4.56 10.01 -0.23
C GLU A 10 -3.45 9.95 0.83
N CYS A 11 -3.86 10.04 2.11
CA CYS A 11 -2.95 10.02 3.25
C CYS A 11 -3.74 9.73 4.53
N VAL A 12 -3.28 8.77 5.35
CA VAL A 12 -3.81 8.60 6.71
C VAL A 12 -3.39 9.76 7.61
N PRO A 13 -4.21 10.21 8.56
CA PRO A 13 -5.52 9.69 8.93
C PRO A 13 -6.69 10.34 8.19
N PHE A 14 -6.43 11.16 7.17
CA PHE A 14 -7.42 12.00 6.50
C PHE A 14 -8.32 11.21 5.57
N ILE A 15 -7.72 10.44 4.66
CA ILE A 15 -8.44 9.65 3.67
C ILE A 15 -7.59 8.44 3.26
N LYS A 16 -8.22 7.26 3.14
CA LYS A 16 -7.53 6.01 2.80
C LYS A 16 -8.41 5.09 1.96
N THR A 17 -7.84 4.58 0.89
CA THR A 17 -8.40 3.46 0.10
C THR A 17 -7.42 2.30 -0.04
N GLY A 18 -6.11 2.55 0.11
CA GLY A 18 -5.06 1.55 -0.05
C GLY A 18 -3.79 1.86 0.72
N GLY A 19 -2.75 1.05 0.50
CA GLY A 19 -1.47 1.16 1.20
C GLY A 19 -0.68 2.43 0.89
N LEU A 20 -0.98 3.12 -0.22
CA LEU A 20 -0.39 4.42 -0.54
C LEU A 20 -0.64 5.43 0.60
N ALA A 21 -1.87 5.47 1.13
CA ALA A 21 -2.23 6.35 2.23
C ALA A 21 -1.39 6.10 3.50
N ASP A 22 -1.09 4.83 3.79
CA ASP A 22 -0.24 4.45 4.94
C ASP A 22 1.20 4.97 4.75
N VAL A 23 1.74 4.86 3.55
CA VAL A 23 3.09 5.37 3.23
C VAL A 23 3.16 6.88 3.42
N VAL A 24 2.24 7.62 2.82
CA VAL A 24 2.24 9.09 2.85
C VAL A 24 1.96 9.65 4.25
N GLY A 25 1.18 8.94 5.04
CA GLY A 25 0.87 9.33 6.43
C GLY A 25 1.93 8.94 7.45
N SER A 26 2.82 8.01 7.11
CA SER A 26 3.82 7.48 8.04
C SER A 26 5.25 7.90 7.71
N LEU A 27 5.71 7.64 6.49
CA LEU A 27 7.12 7.88 6.09
C LEU A 27 7.62 9.30 6.39
N PRO A 28 6.86 10.40 6.16
CA PRO A 28 7.33 11.76 6.45
C PRO A 28 7.79 12.00 7.90
N LYS A 29 7.22 11.28 8.85
CA LYS A 29 7.50 11.43 10.29
C LYS A 29 8.88 10.91 10.70
N TYR A 30 9.48 10.05 9.88
CA TYR A 30 10.72 9.34 10.21
C TYR A 30 11.98 10.01 9.65
N PHE A 31 11.85 11.12 8.91
CA PHE A 31 13.00 11.90 8.49
C PHE A 31 13.52 12.78 9.64
N PRO A 32 14.85 12.86 9.85
CA PRO A 32 15.42 13.71 10.89
C PRO A 32 15.11 15.19 10.62
N LYS A 33 14.35 15.83 11.53
CA LYS A 33 13.88 17.21 11.39
C LYS A 33 15.02 18.26 11.37
N GLU A 34 16.21 17.89 11.83
CA GLU A 34 17.38 18.76 11.77
C GLU A 34 17.92 18.90 10.33
N TYR A 35 17.66 17.92 9.48
CA TYR A 35 18.17 17.85 8.11
C TYR A 35 17.08 18.01 7.04
N PHE A 36 15.83 17.69 7.36
CA PHE A 36 14.71 17.67 6.42
C PHE A 36 13.51 18.46 6.93
N ASP A 37 12.99 19.38 6.09
CA ASP A 37 11.60 19.90 6.20
C ASP A 37 10.73 19.13 5.21
N VAL A 38 9.97 18.17 5.73
CA VAL A 38 9.07 17.34 4.91
C VAL A 38 7.65 17.85 5.06
N ARG A 39 7.02 18.19 3.94
CA ARG A 39 5.63 18.63 3.88
C ARG A 39 4.83 17.77 2.91
N VAL A 40 3.53 17.74 3.09
CA VAL A 40 2.62 16.88 2.31
C VAL A 40 1.52 17.71 1.68
N VAL A 41 1.23 17.46 0.40
CA VAL A 41 0.08 18.04 -0.32
C VAL A 41 -0.87 16.91 -0.72
N ILE A 42 -2.13 17.04 -0.35
CA ILE A 42 -3.24 16.16 -0.76
C ILE A 42 -4.47 16.96 -1.16
N PRO A 43 -5.42 16.38 -1.91
CA PRO A 43 -6.71 17.01 -2.14
C PRO A 43 -7.54 17.12 -0.85
N LYS A 44 -8.30 18.23 -0.72
CA LYS A 44 -9.29 18.41 0.35
C LYS A 44 -10.61 17.73 -0.02
N TYR A 45 -10.67 16.43 0.12
CA TYR A 45 -11.90 15.67 -0.18
C TYR A 45 -13.04 15.96 0.81
N ALA A 46 -14.28 15.94 0.29
CA ALA A 46 -15.46 16.02 1.14
C ALA A 46 -15.54 14.85 2.15
N GLY A 47 -14.99 13.68 1.80
CA GLY A 47 -14.94 12.49 2.66
C GLY A 47 -13.98 12.57 3.86
N ILE A 48 -13.13 13.59 3.96
CA ILE A 48 -12.29 13.81 5.15
C ILE A 48 -13.20 14.08 6.36
N LYS A 49 -12.91 13.40 7.48
CA LYS A 49 -13.72 13.53 8.71
C LYS A 49 -13.74 14.96 9.23
N GLU A 50 -14.90 15.41 9.73
CA GLU A 50 -15.10 16.78 10.23
C GLU A 50 -14.10 17.19 11.34
N GLN A 51 -13.70 16.24 12.18
CA GLN A 51 -12.70 16.51 13.21
C GLN A 51 -11.37 17.04 12.66
N PHE A 52 -10.98 16.64 11.45
CA PHE A 52 -9.78 17.14 10.77
C PHE A 52 -10.08 18.43 10.01
N LYS A 53 -11.20 18.50 9.29
CA LYS A 53 -11.60 19.72 8.56
C LYS A 53 -11.68 20.93 9.47
N ASN A 54 -12.19 20.76 10.68
CA ASN A 54 -12.31 21.83 11.67
C ASN A 54 -10.97 22.34 12.21
N GLN A 55 -9.88 21.62 12.02
CA GLN A 55 -8.53 22.02 12.39
C GLN A 55 -7.77 22.67 11.21
N MET A 56 -8.27 22.53 9.97
CA MET A 56 -7.65 23.13 8.81
C MET A 56 -7.82 24.65 8.83
N GLN A 57 -6.73 25.37 8.60
CA GLN A 57 -6.71 26.81 8.48
C GLN A 57 -6.70 27.20 6.99
N TYR A 58 -7.61 28.08 6.61
CA TYR A 58 -7.61 28.66 5.27
C TYR A 58 -6.42 29.60 5.12
N VAL A 59 -5.64 29.41 4.06
CA VAL A 59 -4.48 30.24 3.74
C VAL A 59 -4.86 31.32 2.73
N THR A 60 -5.26 30.91 1.53
CA THR A 60 -5.64 31.80 0.42
C THR A 60 -6.25 31.02 -0.73
N ASN A 61 -6.64 31.72 -1.79
CA ASN A 61 -7.02 31.11 -3.06
C ASN A 61 -6.48 31.94 -4.25
N PHE A 62 -6.44 31.30 -5.40
CA PHE A 62 -6.17 31.92 -6.69
C PHE A 62 -6.82 31.11 -7.81
N TYR A 63 -6.73 31.59 -9.04
CA TYR A 63 -7.14 30.84 -10.22
C TYR A 63 -5.90 30.47 -11.03
N MET A 64 -5.85 29.21 -11.48
CA MET A 64 -4.81 28.73 -12.39
C MET A 64 -5.42 28.24 -13.70
N ASP A 65 -4.63 28.28 -14.77
CA ASP A 65 -5.03 27.73 -16.05
C ASP A 65 -4.83 26.22 -16.10
N LEU A 66 -5.89 25.48 -16.45
CA LEU A 66 -5.82 24.09 -16.86
C LEU A 66 -6.26 24.02 -18.32
N ASN A 67 -5.29 23.99 -19.23
CA ASN A 67 -5.51 24.18 -20.65
C ASN A 67 -6.23 25.53 -20.92
N TRP A 68 -7.41 25.50 -21.52
CA TRP A 68 -8.20 26.68 -21.86
C TRP A 68 -9.13 27.17 -20.73
N ARG A 69 -9.20 26.45 -19.62
CA ARG A 69 -10.09 26.75 -18.49
C ARG A 69 -9.32 27.30 -17.29
N GLN A 70 -9.90 28.33 -16.68
CA GLN A 70 -9.44 28.79 -15.38
C GLN A 70 -10.12 27.97 -14.27
N GLN A 71 -9.29 27.44 -13.36
CA GLN A 71 -9.73 26.61 -12.26
C GLN A 71 -9.41 27.29 -10.92
N TYR A 72 -10.37 27.26 -10.02
CA TYR A 72 -10.19 27.73 -8.65
C TYR A 72 -9.23 26.82 -7.90
N VAL A 73 -8.32 27.40 -7.12
CA VAL A 73 -7.41 26.68 -6.22
C VAL A 73 -7.48 27.32 -4.85
N GLY A 74 -8.16 26.65 -3.91
CA GLY A 74 -8.13 27.01 -2.49
C GLY A 74 -7.01 26.26 -1.77
N ILE A 75 -6.37 26.92 -0.81
CA ILE A 75 -5.30 26.34 -0.01
C ILE A 75 -5.71 26.35 1.45
N PHE A 76 -5.72 25.17 2.06
CA PHE A 76 -5.83 25.00 3.51
C PHE A 76 -4.56 24.36 4.03
N GLU A 77 -4.20 24.63 5.28
CA GLU A 77 -3.08 23.99 5.94
C GLU A 77 -3.43 23.51 7.34
N MET A 78 -2.72 22.49 7.80
CA MET A 78 -2.70 22.09 9.21
C MET A 78 -1.40 21.39 9.54
N GLU A 79 -1.06 21.38 10.82
CA GLU A 79 0.02 20.52 11.34
C GLU A 79 -0.59 19.31 12.02
N TYR A 80 -0.09 18.13 11.67
CA TYR A 80 -0.50 16.87 12.27
C TYR A 80 0.73 16.00 12.56
N GLU A 81 0.88 15.56 13.81
CA GLU A 81 2.05 14.77 14.27
C GLU A 81 3.41 15.38 13.89
N GLY A 82 3.48 16.70 13.86
CA GLY A 82 4.70 17.47 13.56
C GLY A 82 5.07 17.50 12.08
N ILE A 83 4.15 17.15 11.19
CA ILE A 83 4.24 17.31 9.73
C ILE A 83 3.27 18.37 9.27
N LYS A 84 3.72 19.26 8.39
CA LYS A 84 2.87 20.28 7.77
C LYS A 84 2.17 19.73 6.53
N PHE A 85 0.85 19.80 6.54
CA PHE A 85 -0.02 19.39 5.44
C PHE A 85 -0.63 20.59 4.76
N TYR A 86 -0.71 20.52 3.42
CA TYR A 86 -1.49 21.43 2.59
C TYR A 86 -2.60 20.63 1.92
N PHE A 87 -3.80 21.22 1.91
CA PHE A 87 -4.98 20.64 1.29
C PHE A 87 -5.43 21.54 0.16
N ILE A 88 -5.49 20.99 -1.06
CA ILE A 88 -5.99 21.69 -2.24
C ILE A 88 -7.50 21.57 -2.29
N ASP A 89 -8.19 22.70 -2.17
CA ASP A 89 -9.63 22.81 -2.16
C ASP A 89 -10.17 23.19 -3.54
N ASN A 90 -11.07 22.35 -4.03
CA ASN A 90 -11.90 22.60 -5.19
C ASN A 90 -13.10 21.63 -5.15
N GLU A 91 -14.29 22.16 -4.85
CA GLU A 91 -15.49 21.33 -4.68
C GLU A 91 -15.91 20.59 -5.96
N GLU A 92 -15.64 21.15 -7.14
CA GLU A 92 -15.94 20.50 -8.42
C GLU A 92 -15.17 19.18 -8.56
N HIS A 93 -13.91 19.15 -8.14
CA HIS A 93 -13.05 17.97 -8.25
C HIS A 93 -13.10 17.06 -7.01
N PHE A 94 -13.22 17.63 -5.82
CA PHE A 94 -13.03 16.91 -4.55
C PHE A 94 -14.28 16.85 -3.66
N GLY A 95 -15.42 17.34 -4.16
CA GLY A 95 -16.72 17.32 -3.44
C GLY A 95 -17.36 15.93 -3.32
N GLY A 96 -16.85 14.92 -4.00
CA GLY A 96 -17.32 13.54 -3.89
C GLY A 96 -17.00 12.88 -2.55
N SER A 97 -17.76 11.85 -2.18
CA SER A 97 -17.59 11.09 -0.94
C SER A 97 -16.36 10.18 -0.91
N THR A 98 -15.82 9.84 -2.09
CA THR A 98 -14.65 8.95 -2.27
C THR A 98 -13.57 9.65 -3.08
N PRO A 99 -12.27 9.33 -2.88
CA PRO A 99 -11.18 9.88 -3.67
C PRO A 99 -11.29 9.59 -5.16
N TYR A 100 -11.84 8.43 -5.52
CA TYR A 100 -11.90 7.95 -6.89
C TYR A 100 -13.36 7.82 -7.34
N ALA A 101 -13.70 8.57 -8.39
CA ALA A 101 -15.03 8.54 -9.05
C ALA A 101 -15.06 7.57 -10.24
N GLY A 102 -13.86 7.14 -10.69
CA GLY A 102 -13.69 6.33 -11.89
C GLY A 102 -13.37 7.16 -13.14
N MET A 103 -12.86 6.46 -14.17
CA MET A 103 -12.53 7.08 -15.45
C MET A 103 -13.81 7.46 -16.24
N PRO A 104 -13.84 8.57 -17.00
CA PRO A 104 -12.72 9.50 -17.22
C PRO A 104 -12.60 10.65 -16.21
N TRP A 105 -13.51 10.74 -15.22
CA TRP A 105 -13.59 11.86 -14.28
C TRP A 105 -12.31 12.06 -13.46
N ASP A 106 -11.68 10.98 -13.07
CA ASP A 106 -10.44 11.04 -12.29
C ASP A 106 -9.25 11.58 -13.08
N LEU A 107 -9.27 11.52 -14.42
CA LEU A 107 -8.21 12.10 -15.25
C LEU A 107 -8.13 13.61 -15.09
N GLU A 108 -9.26 14.30 -15.21
CA GLU A 108 -9.29 15.76 -15.05
C GLU A 108 -8.95 16.17 -13.62
N LYS A 109 -9.54 15.48 -12.63
CA LYS A 109 -9.28 15.66 -11.22
C LYS A 109 -7.78 15.63 -10.91
N PHE A 110 -7.06 14.61 -11.38
CA PHE A 110 -5.65 14.43 -11.06
C PHE A 110 -4.70 15.20 -12.00
N ALA A 111 -5.13 15.57 -13.20
CA ALA A 111 -4.43 16.58 -13.99
C ALA A 111 -4.49 17.95 -13.30
N TYR A 112 -5.68 18.34 -12.82
CA TYR A 112 -5.86 19.55 -12.01
C TYR A 112 -4.99 19.49 -10.75
N PHE A 113 -5.06 18.43 -9.97
CA PHE A 113 -4.31 18.26 -8.73
C PHE A 113 -2.78 18.37 -8.95
N SER A 114 -2.26 17.71 -9.97
CA SER A 114 -0.83 17.72 -10.30
C SER A 114 -0.34 19.15 -10.65
N ASN A 115 -1.14 19.92 -11.38
CA ASN A 115 -0.82 21.30 -11.71
C ASN A 115 -0.94 22.21 -10.49
N ALA A 116 -2.01 22.05 -9.70
CA ALA A 116 -2.24 22.84 -8.49
C ALA A 116 -1.13 22.62 -7.44
N ALA A 117 -0.67 21.38 -7.25
CA ALA A 117 0.40 21.05 -6.31
C ALA A 117 1.71 21.81 -6.60
N LEU A 118 2.00 22.08 -7.88
CA LEU A 118 3.14 22.94 -8.28
C LEU A 118 2.80 24.42 -8.12
N SER A 119 1.60 24.83 -8.54
CA SER A 119 1.20 26.25 -8.59
C SER A 119 1.10 26.89 -7.20
N ILE A 120 0.82 26.13 -6.15
CA ILE A 120 0.73 26.66 -4.77
C ILE A 120 2.09 27.03 -4.16
N LEU A 121 3.20 26.47 -4.66
CA LEU A 121 4.52 26.53 -4.00
C LEU A 121 5.02 27.96 -3.73
N PRO A 122 4.99 28.90 -4.69
CA PRO A 122 5.37 30.29 -4.43
C PRO A 122 4.44 30.96 -3.41
N THR A 123 3.14 30.65 -3.49
CA THR A 123 2.11 31.26 -2.62
C THR A 123 2.28 30.84 -1.16
N ILE A 124 2.65 29.59 -0.91
CA ILE A 124 2.91 29.07 0.46
C ILE A 124 4.35 29.34 0.93
N GLY A 125 5.19 29.99 0.09
CA GLY A 125 6.58 30.30 0.42
C GLY A 125 7.45 29.06 0.66
N PHE A 126 7.14 27.94 0.00
CA PHE A 126 7.89 26.70 0.15
C PHE A 126 8.48 26.23 -1.18
N ARG A 127 9.80 26.37 -1.31
CA ARG A 127 10.54 25.85 -2.45
C ARG A 127 11.13 24.48 -2.08
N PRO A 128 10.59 23.36 -2.60
CA PRO A 128 11.18 22.05 -2.37
C PRO A 128 12.50 21.90 -3.12
N ASP A 129 13.43 21.14 -2.56
CA ASP A 129 14.60 20.63 -3.27
C ASP A 129 14.22 19.35 -4.04
N LEU A 130 13.22 18.63 -3.53
CA LEU A 130 12.72 17.39 -4.13
C LEU A 130 11.21 17.26 -3.93
N ILE A 131 10.51 16.83 -4.99
CA ILE A 131 9.08 16.46 -4.96
C ILE A 131 8.96 14.95 -5.10
N HIS A 132 8.33 14.32 -4.14
CA HIS A 132 8.06 12.88 -4.12
C HIS A 132 6.60 12.61 -4.51
N CYS A 133 6.40 12.03 -5.68
CA CYS A 133 5.12 11.75 -6.29
C CYS A 133 4.73 10.27 -6.09
N HIS A 134 3.43 10.01 -5.96
CA HIS A 134 2.91 8.67 -5.65
C HIS A 134 1.83 8.23 -6.65
N ASP A 135 2.11 7.16 -7.40
CA ASP A 135 1.24 6.53 -8.40
C ASP A 135 0.76 7.48 -9.53
N TRP A 136 -0.12 6.99 -10.38
CA TRP A 136 -0.58 7.68 -11.58
C TRP A 136 -1.30 9.01 -11.30
N GLN A 137 -1.92 9.14 -10.13
CA GLN A 137 -2.64 10.35 -9.73
C GLN A 137 -1.74 11.58 -9.63
N THR A 138 -0.45 11.36 -9.46
CA THR A 138 0.57 12.41 -9.41
C THR A 138 1.57 12.30 -10.57
N GLY A 139 1.29 11.42 -11.53
CA GLY A 139 2.17 11.17 -12.67
C GLY A 139 2.41 12.39 -13.56
N LEU A 140 1.49 13.36 -13.58
CA LEU A 140 1.68 14.59 -14.33
C LEU A 140 2.53 15.63 -13.59
N VAL A 141 2.85 15.49 -12.31
CA VAL A 141 3.71 16.45 -11.58
C VAL A 141 5.09 16.58 -12.24
N PRO A 142 5.85 15.49 -12.49
CA PRO A 142 7.14 15.62 -13.18
C PRO A 142 7.00 16.16 -14.62
N VAL A 143 5.91 15.79 -15.31
CA VAL A 143 5.65 16.27 -16.68
C VAL A 143 5.42 17.79 -16.71
N TYR A 144 4.53 18.29 -15.84
CA TYR A 144 4.23 19.72 -15.75
C TYR A 144 5.43 20.53 -15.23
N LEU A 145 6.18 19.98 -14.26
CA LEU A 145 7.40 20.63 -13.79
C LEU A 145 8.37 20.88 -14.96
N TYR A 146 8.58 19.87 -15.80
CA TYR A 146 9.42 19.98 -17.00
C TYR A 146 8.82 20.93 -18.04
N GLU A 147 7.52 20.80 -18.35
CA GLU A 147 6.88 21.52 -19.47
C GLU A 147 6.61 22.98 -19.17
N ARG A 148 6.17 23.30 -17.93
CA ARG A 148 5.61 24.63 -17.61
C ARG A 148 6.44 25.43 -16.62
N PHE A 149 7.03 24.76 -15.64
CA PHE A 149 7.57 25.43 -14.47
C PHE A 149 9.09 25.57 -14.48
N GLN A 150 9.85 24.66 -15.10
CA GLN A 150 11.32 24.69 -15.04
C GLN A 150 11.98 25.95 -15.63
N ALA A 151 11.28 26.71 -16.47
CA ALA A 151 11.78 27.95 -17.01
C ALA A 151 11.83 29.08 -15.96
N ASP A 152 10.97 28.99 -14.93
CA ASP A 152 10.96 29.92 -13.81
C ASP A 152 12.09 29.54 -12.82
N GLU A 153 12.82 30.58 -12.37
CA GLU A 153 13.95 30.44 -11.44
C GLU A 153 13.55 29.74 -10.12
N PHE A 154 12.33 29.96 -9.65
CA PHE A 154 11.82 29.34 -8.44
C PHE A 154 11.83 27.81 -8.53
N TYR A 155 11.50 27.25 -9.69
CA TYR A 155 11.38 25.78 -9.87
C TYR A 155 12.64 25.13 -10.45
N ARG A 156 13.60 25.92 -10.91
CA ARG A 156 14.81 25.40 -11.56
C ARG A 156 15.59 24.50 -10.62
N GLY A 157 15.88 23.26 -11.06
CA GLY A 157 16.71 22.32 -10.34
C GLY A 157 15.97 21.51 -9.27
N ILE A 158 14.65 21.69 -9.10
CA ILE A 158 13.83 20.80 -8.25
C ILE A 158 13.90 19.39 -8.82
N LYS A 159 14.24 18.42 -7.98
CA LYS A 159 14.27 16.99 -8.31
C LYS A 159 12.93 16.33 -8.09
N THR A 160 12.68 15.22 -8.81
CA THR A 160 11.45 14.45 -8.69
C THR A 160 11.72 12.97 -8.47
N VAL A 161 10.96 12.37 -7.57
CA VAL A 161 10.90 10.92 -7.35
C VAL A 161 9.49 10.46 -7.65
N MET A 162 9.35 9.35 -8.37
CA MET A 162 8.07 8.71 -8.66
C MET A 162 8.00 7.34 -7.99
N THR A 163 7.10 7.16 -7.03
CA THR A 163 6.86 5.85 -6.39
C THR A 163 5.72 5.12 -7.06
N ILE A 164 5.98 3.89 -7.47
CA ILE A 164 4.99 2.93 -7.96
C ILE A 164 4.53 2.07 -6.79
N HIS A 165 3.28 2.26 -6.35
CA HIS A 165 2.67 1.36 -5.36
C HIS A 165 2.02 0.16 -6.04
N ASN A 166 1.41 0.36 -7.21
CA ASN A 166 0.86 -0.73 -8.02
C ASN A 166 0.83 -0.34 -9.51
N LEU A 167 1.70 -0.94 -10.30
CA LEU A 167 1.87 -0.65 -11.74
C LEU A 167 0.63 -0.97 -12.59
N LYS A 168 -0.29 -1.78 -12.08
CA LYS A 168 -1.56 -2.09 -12.76
C LYS A 168 -2.41 -0.85 -13.01
N PHE A 169 -2.32 0.15 -12.14
CA PHE A 169 -3.10 1.39 -12.24
C PHE A 169 -2.24 2.49 -12.84
N GLN A 170 -2.57 2.92 -14.07
CA GLN A 170 -1.70 3.79 -14.86
C GLN A 170 -2.32 5.12 -15.29
N GLY A 171 -3.63 5.33 -15.08
CA GLY A 171 -4.32 6.51 -15.56
C GLY A 171 -4.29 6.57 -17.10
N ILE A 172 -4.72 5.50 -17.75
CA ILE A 172 -4.76 5.34 -19.21
C ILE A 172 -6.11 5.78 -19.74
N TRP A 173 -6.09 6.59 -20.80
CA TRP A 173 -7.28 6.96 -21.58
C TRP A 173 -6.91 7.42 -22.98
N ASP A 174 -7.93 7.63 -23.82
CA ASP A 174 -7.69 8.10 -25.18
C ASP A 174 -6.89 9.42 -25.21
N ARG A 175 -5.95 9.49 -26.15
CA ARG A 175 -5.02 10.59 -26.29
C ARG A 175 -5.70 11.96 -26.43
N LYS A 176 -6.79 12.05 -27.19
CA LYS A 176 -7.45 13.34 -27.47
C LYS A 176 -8.09 13.92 -26.21
N THR A 177 -8.73 13.08 -25.42
CA THR A 177 -9.30 13.47 -24.12
C THR A 177 -8.21 13.95 -23.18
N ILE A 178 -7.13 13.17 -23.00
CA ILE A 178 -6.00 13.57 -22.15
C ILE A 178 -5.36 14.88 -22.65
N GLN A 179 -5.18 15.02 -23.94
CA GLN A 179 -4.64 16.25 -24.53
C GLN A 179 -5.55 17.46 -24.29
N SER A 180 -6.86 17.28 -24.44
CA SER A 180 -7.87 18.31 -24.14
C SER A 180 -7.90 18.72 -22.67
N ILE A 181 -7.72 17.78 -21.77
CA ILE A 181 -7.66 18.05 -20.31
C ILE A 181 -6.37 18.76 -19.95
N THR A 182 -5.24 18.20 -20.36
CA THR A 182 -3.91 18.62 -19.90
C THR A 182 -3.37 19.86 -20.62
N GLY A 183 -3.79 20.10 -21.86
CA GLY A 183 -3.20 21.14 -22.72
C GLY A 183 -1.79 20.85 -23.22
N LEU A 184 -1.29 19.63 -22.99
CA LEU A 184 0.02 19.22 -23.48
C LEU A 184 0.03 19.13 -25.01
N SER A 185 1.11 19.59 -25.63
CA SER A 185 1.27 19.55 -27.09
C SER A 185 1.52 18.11 -27.60
N ASP A 186 1.38 17.89 -28.91
CA ASP A 186 1.66 16.60 -29.54
C ASP A 186 3.05 16.02 -29.23
N TYR A 187 4.00 16.88 -28.90
CA TYR A 187 5.35 16.51 -28.47
C TYR A 187 5.37 15.53 -27.30
N TYR A 188 4.39 15.62 -26.39
CA TYR A 188 4.31 14.77 -25.20
C TYR A 188 3.62 13.43 -25.46
N PHE A 189 2.97 13.25 -26.61
CA PHE A 189 2.20 12.03 -26.96
C PHE A 189 2.93 11.15 -27.96
N THR A 190 4.20 10.87 -27.71
CA THR A 190 5.05 9.96 -28.51
C THR A 190 5.38 8.70 -27.69
N PRO A 191 5.75 7.57 -28.36
CA PRO A 191 6.04 6.30 -27.68
C PRO A 191 7.11 6.34 -26.60
N ASP A 192 8.03 7.30 -26.68
CA ASP A 192 9.07 7.57 -25.69
C ASP A 192 8.61 8.46 -24.53
N LYS A 193 7.34 8.93 -24.52
CA LYS A 193 6.76 9.82 -23.49
C LYS A 193 5.44 9.26 -22.93
N LEU A 194 4.33 9.99 -23.10
CA LEU A 194 3.03 9.60 -22.50
C LEU A 194 2.25 8.58 -23.33
N GLU A 195 2.53 8.42 -24.64
CA GLU A 195 1.78 7.48 -25.45
C GLU A 195 1.91 6.05 -24.90
N PHE A 196 0.79 5.32 -24.88
CA PHE A 196 0.69 3.95 -24.42
C PHE A 196 -0.35 3.19 -25.23
N LYS A 197 0.11 2.31 -26.15
CA LYS A 197 -0.77 1.47 -26.99
C LYS A 197 -1.85 2.28 -27.74
N HIS A 198 -1.47 3.39 -28.34
CA HIS A 198 -2.31 4.38 -29.04
C HIS A 198 -3.11 5.33 -28.12
N ASP A 199 -3.20 5.04 -26.85
CA ASP A 199 -3.75 5.91 -25.80
C ASP A 199 -2.63 6.73 -25.13
N ALA A 200 -2.89 7.30 -23.94
CA ALA A 200 -1.87 7.95 -23.14
C ALA A 200 -2.00 7.54 -21.66
N SER A 201 -0.86 7.53 -20.96
CA SER A 201 -0.77 7.12 -19.55
C SER A 201 -0.10 8.22 -18.71
N TYR A 202 -0.78 8.64 -17.63
CA TYR A 202 -0.23 9.59 -16.68
C TYR A 202 0.98 9.01 -15.92
N LEU A 203 0.87 7.74 -15.50
CA LEU A 203 1.97 7.08 -14.82
C LEU A 203 3.20 6.99 -15.71
N LYS A 204 3.03 6.58 -16.97
CA LYS A 204 4.14 6.52 -17.93
C LYS A 204 4.82 7.88 -18.06
N GLY A 205 4.05 8.97 -18.17
CA GLY A 205 4.59 10.32 -18.18
C GLY A 205 5.46 10.61 -16.95
N GLY A 206 4.93 10.32 -15.76
CA GLY A 206 5.65 10.47 -14.50
C GLY A 206 6.96 9.67 -14.46
N LEU A 207 6.92 8.41 -14.91
CA LEU A 207 8.08 7.53 -14.95
C LEU A 207 9.14 7.98 -15.97
N VAL A 208 8.74 8.58 -17.07
CA VAL A 208 9.67 9.11 -18.07
C VAL A 208 10.39 10.36 -17.57
N TYR A 209 9.67 11.29 -16.92
CA TYR A 209 10.18 12.59 -16.55
C TYR A 209 10.76 12.68 -15.12
N ALA A 210 10.51 11.72 -14.24
CA ALA A 210 11.08 11.71 -12.89
C ALA A 210 12.61 11.47 -12.92
N ASP A 211 13.34 12.12 -11.99
CA ASP A 211 14.79 11.92 -11.82
C ASP A 211 15.10 10.52 -11.27
N ALA A 212 14.26 9.99 -10.38
CA ALA A 212 14.38 8.62 -9.87
C ALA A 212 13.01 7.96 -9.72
N ILE A 213 13.01 6.63 -9.73
CA ILE A 213 11.82 5.79 -9.60
C ILE A 213 12.00 4.88 -8.39
N THR A 214 10.97 4.78 -7.55
CA THR A 214 10.93 3.76 -6.51
C THR A 214 9.70 2.87 -6.65
N THR A 215 9.81 1.66 -6.11
CA THR A 215 8.67 0.80 -5.87
C THR A 215 8.81 0.13 -4.51
N VAL A 216 7.78 -0.57 -4.08
CA VAL A 216 7.55 -0.93 -2.69
C VAL A 216 8.12 -2.29 -2.26
N SER A 217 9.01 -2.88 -3.07
CA SER A 217 9.85 -4.02 -2.68
C SER A 217 10.95 -4.28 -3.71
N ASN A 218 12.04 -4.93 -3.30
CA ASN A 218 13.15 -5.28 -4.20
C ASN A 218 12.72 -6.32 -5.25
N THR A 219 11.99 -7.34 -4.84
CA THR A 219 11.47 -8.36 -5.76
C THR A 219 10.50 -7.72 -6.76
N TYR A 220 9.60 -6.84 -6.32
CA TYR A 220 8.68 -6.17 -7.25
C TYR A 220 9.41 -5.26 -8.25
N ALA A 221 10.48 -4.57 -7.83
CA ALA A 221 11.32 -3.81 -8.75
C ALA A 221 11.91 -4.68 -9.88
N GLN A 222 12.20 -5.95 -9.60
CA GLN A 222 12.66 -6.92 -10.62
C GLN A 222 11.49 -7.47 -11.45
N GLU A 223 10.37 -7.79 -10.81
CA GLU A 223 9.17 -8.33 -11.45
C GLU A 223 8.61 -7.38 -12.51
N ILE A 224 8.49 -6.07 -12.22
CA ILE A 224 7.93 -5.07 -13.15
C ILE A 224 8.82 -4.82 -14.38
N GLN A 225 10.03 -5.32 -14.42
CA GLN A 225 10.90 -5.35 -15.59
C GLN A 225 10.64 -6.56 -16.49
N THR A 226 9.66 -7.40 -16.18
CA THR A 226 9.28 -8.57 -16.97
C THR A 226 7.90 -8.36 -17.62
N PRO A 227 7.63 -8.99 -18.79
CA PRO A 227 6.36 -8.79 -19.49
C PRO A 227 5.12 -9.14 -18.67
N PHE A 228 5.20 -10.14 -17.80
CA PHE A 228 4.05 -10.59 -17.00
C PHE A 228 3.63 -9.56 -15.95
N TYR A 229 4.60 -8.95 -15.24
CA TYR A 229 4.32 -8.00 -14.16
C TYR A 229 4.43 -6.53 -14.58
N GLY A 230 5.03 -6.27 -15.75
CA GLY A 230 5.30 -4.90 -16.22
C GLY A 230 4.10 -4.17 -16.78
N GLU A 231 2.93 -4.81 -16.89
CA GLU A 231 1.66 -4.21 -17.35
C GLU A 231 1.81 -3.40 -18.66
N GLY A 232 2.74 -3.83 -19.52
CA GLY A 232 3.10 -3.18 -20.79
C GLY A 232 4.12 -2.04 -20.65
N LEU A 233 4.65 -1.79 -19.47
CA LEU A 233 5.73 -0.82 -19.20
C LEU A 233 7.08 -1.50 -18.88
N ASP A 234 7.18 -2.83 -19.03
CA ASP A 234 8.39 -3.60 -18.75
C ASP A 234 9.61 -3.08 -19.52
N GLY A 235 9.44 -2.70 -20.79
CA GLY A 235 10.50 -2.09 -21.59
C GLY A 235 11.00 -0.74 -21.01
N LEU A 236 10.08 0.10 -20.50
CA LEU A 236 10.45 1.35 -19.83
C LEU A 236 11.15 1.06 -18.50
N MET A 237 10.66 0.09 -17.72
CA MET A 237 11.28 -0.28 -16.45
C MET A 237 12.68 -0.84 -16.65
N CYS A 238 12.91 -1.66 -17.67
CA CYS A 238 14.25 -2.11 -18.06
C CYS A 238 15.17 -0.93 -18.48
N ALA A 239 14.65 0.00 -19.29
CA ALA A 239 15.42 1.20 -19.69
C ALA A 239 15.80 2.10 -18.54
N ARG A 240 14.96 2.15 -17.48
CA ARG A 240 15.16 2.94 -16.27
C ARG A 240 15.66 2.11 -15.07
N ALA A 241 16.21 0.90 -15.31
CA ALA A 241 16.64 -0.01 -14.24
C ALA A 241 17.69 0.60 -13.29
N ASN A 242 18.54 1.48 -13.77
CA ASN A 242 19.54 2.19 -12.95
C ASN A 242 18.94 3.26 -12.02
N ASP A 243 17.78 3.79 -12.38
CA ASP A 243 17.07 4.80 -11.60
C ASP A 243 15.98 4.18 -10.72
N LEU A 244 15.70 2.88 -10.89
CA LEU A 244 14.66 2.14 -10.21
C LEU A 244 15.20 1.49 -8.93
N ARG A 245 14.56 1.77 -7.80
CA ARG A 245 14.89 1.17 -6.49
C ARG A 245 13.66 0.53 -5.85
N GLY A 246 13.81 -0.67 -5.32
CA GLY A 246 12.81 -1.30 -4.46
C GLY A 246 13.06 -0.95 -2.99
N ILE A 247 12.07 -0.35 -2.31
CA ILE A 247 12.15 -0.04 -0.89
C ILE A 247 10.89 -0.58 -0.21
N VAL A 248 11.05 -1.57 0.66
CA VAL A 248 9.92 -2.19 1.38
C VAL A 248 9.26 -1.16 2.29
N ASN A 249 7.93 -1.09 2.26
CA ASN A 249 7.17 -0.21 3.15
C ASN A 249 7.36 -0.62 4.62
N GLY A 250 7.36 0.37 5.49
CA GLY A 250 7.37 0.15 6.93
C GLY A 250 5.97 -0.13 7.49
N LEU A 251 5.95 -0.52 8.75
CA LEU A 251 4.75 -0.65 9.57
C LEU A 251 4.80 0.39 10.70
N ASP A 252 3.67 1.03 10.99
CA ASP A 252 3.57 1.92 12.15
C ASP A 252 3.45 1.10 13.44
N TYR A 253 4.51 1.07 14.23
CA TYR A 253 4.57 0.32 15.49
C TYR A 253 3.84 1.02 16.65
N ASN A 254 3.32 2.24 16.48
CA ASN A 254 2.42 2.84 17.45
C ASN A 254 1.01 2.28 17.30
N GLU A 255 0.60 2.01 16.07
CA GLU A 255 -0.70 1.40 15.75
C GLU A 255 -0.64 -0.12 15.88
N TRP A 256 0.34 -0.76 15.24
CA TRP A 256 0.49 -2.22 15.16
C TRP A 256 1.45 -2.75 16.24
N ASN A 257 0.98 -2.79 17.48
CA ASN A 257 1.78 -3.24 18.61
C ASN A 257 0.98 -4.13 19.58
N PRO A 258 1.21 -5.46 19.59
CA PRO A 258 0.45 -6.37 20.44
C PRO A 258 0.61 -6.10 21.95
N GLU A 259 1.64 -5.34 22.38
CA GLU A 259 1.83 -4.97 23.78
C GLU A 259 0.84 -3.90 24.27
N THR A 260 0.41 -3.01 23.37
CA THR A 260 -0.39 -1.82 23.71
C THR A 260 -1.71 -1.73 22.95
N ASP A 261 -1.97 -2.65 22.05
CA ASP A 261 -3.18 -2.67 21.21
C ASP A 261 -4.45 -2.81 22.07
N ALA A 262 -5.29 -1.79 22.03
CA ALA A 262 -6.54 -1.77 22.77
C ALA A 262 -7.68 -2.57 22.11
N GLN A 263 -7.48 -3.02 20.88
CA GLN A 263 -8.51 -3.70 20.07
C GLN A 263 -8.48 -5.23 20.25
N ILE A 264 -7.45 -5.76 20.90
CA ILE A 264 -7.30 -7.21 21.13
C ILE A 264 -7.75 -7.63 22.53
N ALA A 265 -8.18 -8.86 22.69
CA ALA A 265 -8.70 -9.37 23.96
C ALA A 265 -7.64 -9.41 25.07
N LYS A 266 -6.40 -9.70 24.71
CA LYS A 266 -5.27 -9.76 25.64
C LYS A 266 -3.96 -9.33 24.98
N ASN A 267 -3.31 -8.30 25.54
CA ASN A 267 -2.01 -7.84 25.10
C ASN A 267 -0.91 -8.86 25.39
N PHE A 268 0.08 -8.90 24.48
CA PHE A 268 1.21 -9.85 24.58
C PHE A 268 2.47 -9.31 23.90
N ASN A 269 3.58 -9.97 24.18
CA ASN A 269 4.86 -9.71 23.54
C ASN A 269 5.63 -11.02 23.31
N VAL A 270 6.85 -10.93 22.80
CA VAL A 270 7.72 -12.10 22.51
C VAL A 270 7.99 -12.99 23.74
N LYS A 271 7.91 -12.44 24.95
CA LYS A 271 8.17 -13.21 26.19
C LYS A 271 6.97 -14.02 26.66
N ASN A 272 5.76 -13.58 26.36
CA ASN A 272 4.53 -14.17 26.93
C ASN A 272 3.51 -14.64 25.87
N PHE A 273 3.76 -14.50 24.57
CA PHE A 273 2.79 -14.84 23.51
C PHE A 273 2.30 -16.29 23.60
N ARG A 274 3.14 -17.22 24.03
CA ARG A 274 2.80 -18.65 24.17
C ARG A 274 1.56 -18.88 25.04
N LYS A 275 1.33 -18.01 26.00
CA LYS A 275 0.19 -18.05 26.92
C LYS A 275 -0.92 -17.08 26.51
N GLU A 276 -0.55 -15.87 26.17
CA GLU A 276 -1.52 -14.79 26.02
C GLU A 276 -2.20 -14.81 24.63
N LYS A 277 -1.49 -15.23 23.56
CA LYS A 277 -2.07 -15.36 22.21
C LYS A 277 -3.19 -16.41 22.16
N VAL A 278 -3.11 -17.47 22.98
CA VAL A 278 -4.18 -18.48 23.11
C VAL A 278 -5.47 -17.85 23.64
N LYS A 279 -5.40 -16.86 24.53
CA LYS A 279 -6.59 -16.17 25.04
C LYS A 279 -7.29 -15.35 23.96
N ASN A 280 -6.52 -14.68 23.08
CA ASN A 280 -7.06 -14.00 21.92
C ASN A 280 -7.77 -14.97 20.98
N LYS A 281 -7.15 -16.14 20.72
CA LYS A 281 -7.73 -17.18 19.88
C LYS A 281 -9.07 -17.68 20.41
N LEU A 282 -9.14 -18.03 21.68
CA LEU A 282 -10.39 -18.49 22.31
C LEU A 282 -11.49 -17.42 22.24
N ALA A 283 -11.15 -16.17 22.55
CA ALA A 283 -12.08 -15.05 22.47
C ALA A 283 -12.63 -14.84 21.05
N LEU A 284 -11.76 -14.96 20.03
CA LEU A 284 -12.20 -14.82 18.63
C LEU A 284 -13.05 -16.00 18.16
N GLN A 285 -12.71 -17.23 18.58
CA GLN A 285 -13.54 -18.42 18.28
C GLN A 285 -14.95 -18.27 18.86
N GLU A 286 -15.08 -17.80 20.10
CA GLU A 286 -16.38 -17.53 20.73
C GLU A 286 -17.14 -16.42 20.00
N GLU A 287 -16.49 -15.28 19.73
CA GLU A 287 -17.10 -14.13 19.05
C GLU A 287 -17.66 -14.50 17.67
N LEU A 288 -16.94 -15.35 16.93
CA LEU A 288 -17.30 -15.75 15.57
C LEU A 288 -18.14 -17.03 15.50
N GLY A 289 -18.46 -17.65 16.65
CA GLY A 289 -19.25 -18.87 16.71
C GLY A 289 -18.54 -20.11 16.18
N LEU A 290 -17.21 -20.10 16.08
CA LEU A 290 -16.41 -21.26 15.71
C LEU A 290 -16.36 -22.30 16.83
N GLU A 291 -15.89 -23.53 16.53
CA GLU A 291 -15.57 -24.47 17.57
C GLU A 291 -14.46 -23.94 18.47
N VAL A 292 -14.76 -23.79 19.76
CA VAL A 292 -13.82 -23.28 20.75
C VAL A 292 -12.81 -24.35 21.14
N ASN A 293 -11.62 -24.30 20.55
CA ASN A 293 -10.55 -25.26 20.79
C ASN A 293 -9.18 -24.60 20.65
N PRO A 294 -8.41 -24.47 21.73
CA PRO A 294 -7.08 -23.82 21.69
C PRO A 294 -6.06 -24.57 20.84
N LYS A 295 -6.30 -25.86 20.58
CA LYS A 295 -5.35 -26.71 19.83
C LYS A 295 -5.57 -26.70 18.33
N THR A 296 -6.79 -26.39 17.84
CA THR A 296 -7.08 -26.32 16.41
C THR A 296 -6.32 -25.18 15.76
N MET A 297 -5.57 -25.46 14.68
CA MET A 297 -4.88 -24.43 13.92
C MET A 297 -5.88 -23.45 13.29
N MET A 298 -5.69 -22.16 13.50
CA MET A 298 -6.54 -21.11 12.94
C MET A 298 -5.76 -20.32 11.91
N ILE A 299 -6.31 -20.22 10.68
CA ILE A 299 -5.71 -19.51 9.55
C ILE A 299 -6.54 -18.26 9.24
N GLY A 300 -5.91 -17.08 9.28
CA GLY A 300 -6.52 -15.81 8.97
C GLY A 300 -6.32 -15.40 7.51
N ILE A 301 -7.31 -14.68 6.97
CA ILE A 301 -7.26 -14.01 5.67
C ILE A 301 -7.89 -12.64 5.85
N VAL A 302 -7.13 -11.57 5.65
CA VAL A 302 -7.61 -10.18 5.71
C VAL A 302 -7.18 -9.48 4.42
N SER A 303 -8.14 -9.17 3.54
CA SER A 303 -7.79 -8.60 2.24
C SER A 303 -9.01 -8.02 1.51
N ARG A 304 -8.76 -7.18 0.50
CA ARG A 304 -9.75 -6.93 -0.56
C ARG A 304 -9.96 -8.22 -1.35
N LEU A 305 -11.22 -8.60 -1.57
CA LEU A 305 -11.57 -9.85 -2.25
C LEU A 305 -11.53 -9.65 -3.78
N THR A 306 -10.34 -9.74 -4.35
CA THR A 306 -10.08 -9.53 -5.79
C THR A 306 -9.20 -10.64 -6.37
N ASP A 307 -9.18 -10.76 -7.70
CA ASP A 307 -8.33 -11.74 -8.42
C ASP A 307 -6.85 -11.65 -8.04
N GLN A 308 -6.36 -10.45 -7.79
CA GLN A 308 -4.97 -10.24 -7.38
C GLN A 308 -4.55 -11.09 -6.18
N LYS A 309 -5.51 -11.39 -5.29
CA LYS A 309 -5.23 -12.03 -3.98
C LYS A 309 -5.25 -13.55 -4.01
N GLY A 310 -5.48 -14.17 -5.16
CA GLY A 310 -5.37 -15.62 -5.34
C GLY A 310 -6.52 -16.42 -4.74
N PHE A 311 -7.71 -15.83 -4.67
CA PHE A 311 -8.89 -16.51 -4.12
C PHE A 311 -9.45 -17.61 -5.01
N ASP A 312 -9.10 -17.64 -6.29
CA ASP A 312 -9.37 -18.76 -7.19
C ASP A 312 -8.62 -20.02 -6.74
N LEU A 313 -7.36 -19.90 -6.28
CA LEU A 313 -6.61 -21.03 -5.71
C LEU A 313 -7.28 -21.55 -4.44
N ILE A 314 -7.72 -20.64 -3.56
CA ILE A 314 -8.46 -21.01 -2.35
C ILE A 314 -9.79 -21.64 -2.71
N SER A 315 -10.55 -21.09 -3.64
CA SER A 315 -11.82 -21.64 -4.09
C SER A 315 -11.67 -23.09 -4.56
N TYR A 316 -10.61 -23.37 -5.29
CA TYR A 316 -10.35 -24.71 -5.82
C TYR A 316 -10.02 -25.73 -4.71
N MET A 317 -9.33 -25.33 -3.64
CA MET A 317 -8.84 -26.22 -2.58
C MET A 317 -9.64 -26.15 -1.27
N MET A 318 -10.63 -25.25 -1.15
CA MET A 318 -11.28 -24.99 0.16
C MET A 318 -11.97 -26.21 0.73
N ASP A 319 -12.65 -27.00 -0.11
CA ASP A 319 -13.30 -28.24 0.32
C ASP A 319 -12.29 -29.25 0.89
N GLU A 320 -11.12 -29.35 0.27
CA GLU A 320 -10.05 -30.23 0.72
C GLU A 320 -9.39 -29.72 2.00
N MET A 321 -9.08 -28.40 2.08
CA MET A 321 -8.54 -27.79 3.29
C MET A 321 -9.47 -27.94 4.49
N CYS A 322 -10.79 -27.87 4.27
CA CYS A 322 -11.77 -28.04 5.35
C CYS A 322 -11.89 -29.47 5.86
N GLN A 323 -11.29 -30.50 5.23
CA GLN A 323 -11.18 -31.84 5.79
C GLN A 323 -10.06 -31.94 6.84
N ASP A 324 -9.05 -31.07 6.74
CA ASP A 324 -7.92 -31.03 7.67
C ASP A 324 -8.33 -30.41 9.04
N ALA A 325 -7.48 -30.50 10.04
CA ALA A 325 -7.74 -30.00 11.40
C ALA A 325 -7.50 -28.50 11.54
N VAL A 326 -8.16 -27.70 10.71
CA VAL A 326 -7.96 -26.26 10.62
C VAL A 326 -9.27 -25.49 10.72
N GLN A 327 -9.19 -24.23 11.14
CA GLN A 327 -10.26 -23.24 11.06
C GLN A 327 -9.80 -22.07 10.20
N PHE A 328 -10.75 -21.43 9.51
CA PHE A 328 -10.49 -20.25 8.68
C PHE A 328 -11.30 -19.04 9.15
N VAL A 329 -10.65 -17.90 9.25
CA VAL A 329 -11.30 -16.61 9.54
C VAL A 329 -10.98 -15.66 8.40
N ILE A 330 -12.01 -15.30 7.65
CA ILE A 330 -11.92 -14.42 6.50
C ILE A 330 -12.52 -13.04 6.85
N LEU A 331 -11.81 -11.96 6.55
CA LEU A 331 -12.29 -10.59 6.66
C LEU A 331 -11.99 -9.84 5.36
N GLY A 332 -12.99 -9.24 4.76
CA GLY A 332 -12.83 -8.40 3.58
C GLY A 332 -14.08 -8.21 2.76
N THR A 333 -14.00 -7.30 1.80
CA THR A 333 -15.02 -7.03 0.78
C THR A 333 -14.37 -6.92 -0.59
N GLY A 334 -15.14 -7.10 -1.67
CA GLY A 334 -14.60 -6.93 -3.01
C GLY A 334 -15.55 -7.44 -4.10
N GLU A 335 -15.06 -8.35 -4.93
CA GLU A 335 -15.83 -8.94 -6.00
C GLU A 335 -16.89 -9.89 -5.45
N GLU A 336 -18.13 -9.71 -5.88
CA GLU A 336 -19.31 -10.46 -5.41
C GLU A 336 -19.10 -11.98 -5.48
N ARG A 337 -18.42 -12.48 -6.50
CA ARG A 337 -18.13 -13.91 -6.67
C ARG A 337 -17.31 -14.47 -5.49
N TYR A 338 -16.32 -13.72 -5.00
CA TYR A 338 -15.50 -14.15 -3.86
C TYR A 338 -16.22 -13.96 -2.54
N GLU A 339 -17.00 -12.89 -2.39
CA GLU A 339 -17.85 -12.71 -1.22
C GLU A 339 -18.85 -13.88 -1.07
N ASN A 340 -19.53 -14.22 -2.16
CA ASN A 340 -20.50 -15.33 -2.17
C ASN A 340 -19.83 -16.69 -1.98
N MET A 341 -18.64 -16.89 -2.53
CA MET A 341 -17.83 -18.09 -2.30
C MET A 341 -17.53 -18.29 -0.81
N PHE A 342 -17.03 -17.28 -0.11
CA PHE A 342 -16.72 -17.39 1.31
C PHE A 342 -17.96 -17.53 2.18
N ARG A 343 -19.08 -16.85 1.86
CA ARG A 343 -20.38 -17.08 2.53
C ARG A 343 -20.85 -18.53 2.37
N HIS A 344 -20.69 -19.11 1.17
CA HIS A 344 -21.02 -20.51 0.91
C HIS A 344 -20.16 -21.46 1.76
N PHE A 345 -18.86 -21.27 1.83
CA PHE A 345 -17.98 -22.12 2.64
C PHE A 345 -18.24 -21.96 4.13
N ALA A 346 -18.56 -20.77 4.62
CA ALA A 346 -18.97 -20.57 6.02
C ALA A 346 -20.28 -21.28 6.36
N TRP A 347 -21.23 -21.32 5.42
CA TRP A 347 -22.46 -22.08 5.57
C TRP A 347 -22.20 -23.60 5.52
N LYS A 348 -21.37 -24.06 4.58
CA LYS A 348 -21.09 -25.49 4.37
C LYS A 348 -20.26 -26.11 5.51
N TYR A 349 -19.33 -25.35 6.05
CA TYR A 349 -18.40 -25.75 7.10
C TYR A 349 -18.61 -24.94 8.38
N ASP A 350 -19.84 -24.93 8.86
CA ASP A 350 -20.20 -24.33 10.15
C ASP A 350 -19.23 -24.80 11.26
N LYS A 351 -18.83 -23.89 12.15
CA LYS A 351 -17.82 -24.07 13.21
C LYS A 351 -16.36 -24.19 12.74
N LYS A 352 -16.09 -24.28 11.43
CA LYS A 352 -14.74 -24.31 10.87
C LYS A 352 -14.37 -23.05 10.10
N VAL A 353 -15.33 -22.44 9.39
CA VAL A 353 -15.11 -21.27 8.53
C VAL A 353 -15.99 -20.12 8.99
N SER A 354 -15.36 -18.95 9.23
CA SER A 354 -16.08 -17.70 9.48
C SER A 354 -15.77 -16.69 8.36
N ALA A 355 -16.81 -16.26 7.65
CA ALA A 355 -16.72 -15.27 6.59
C ALA A 355 -17.30 -13.92 7.05
N ASN A 356 -16.41 -12.97 7.29
CA ASN A 356 -16.73 -11.62 7.75
C ASN A 356 -16.65 -10.67 6.57
N ILE A 357 -17.77 -10.53 5.82
CA ILE A 357 -17.82 -9.79 4.55
C ILE A 357 -18.19 -8.34 4.83
N TYR A 358 -17.26 -7.63 5.44
CA TYR A 358 -17.30 -6.21 5.73
C TYR A 358 -15.89 -5.67 5.97
N TYR A 359 -15.74 -4.34 5.98
CA TYR A 359 -14.50 -3.68 6.40
C TYR A 359 -14.54 -3.43 7.91
N SER A 360 -13.51 -3.86 8.62
CA SER A 360 -13.34 -3.56 10.04
C SER A 360 -11.87 -3.61 10.43
N ASP A 361 -11.35 -2.46 10.80
CA ASP A 361 -10.02 -2.33 11.35
C ASP A 361 -9.88 -3.13 12.66
N ALA A 362 -10.79 -2.93 13.59
CA ALA A 362 -10.81 -3.66 14.87
C ALA A 362 -10.82 -5.19 14.71
N MET A 363 -11.58 -5.72 13.75
CA MET A 363 -11.60 -7.17 13.49
C MET A 363 -10.26 -7.64 12.91
N SER A 364 -9.59 -6.83 12.09
CA SER A 364 -8.28 -7.19 11.56
C SER A 364 -7.23 -7.37 12.66
N HIS A 365 -7.18 -6.47 13.64
CA HIS A 365 -6.33 -6.59 14.82
C HIS A 365 -6.59 -7.89 15.60
N LYS A 366 -7.85 -8.22 15.82
CA LYS A 366 -8.25 -9.48 16.47
C LYS A 366 -7.77 -10.70 15.70
N ILE A 367 -7.89 -10.70 14.37
CA ILE A 367 -7.44 -11.80 13.50
C ILE A 367 -5.93 -11.97 13.59
N TYR A 368 -5.14 -10.90 13.45
CA TYR A 368 -3.67 -10.99 13.58
C TYR A 368 -3.24 -11.45 14.97
N ALA A 369 -3.93 -11.03 16.04
CA ALA A 369 -3.61 -11.44 17.39
C ALA A 369 -4.02 -12.90 17.71
N SER A 370 -5.02 -13.46 17.04
CA SER A 370 -5.65 -14.73 17.39
C SER A 370 -5.23 -15.89 16.51
N CYS A 371 -5.02 -15.68 15.22
CA CYS A 371 -4.68 -16.76 14.29
C CYS A 371 -3.26 -17.30 14.53
N ASP A 372 -3.04 -18.55 14.16
CA ASP A 372 -1.74 -19.21 14.19
C ASP A 372 -0.97 -18.94 12.90
N ALA A 373 -1.67 -18.96 11.76
CA ALA A 373 -1.13 -18.67 10.44
C ALA A 373 -1.98 -17.66 9.68
N PHE A 374 -1.39 -17.08 8.64
CA PHE A 374 -2.01 -16.06 7.80
C PHE A 374 -1.76 -16.37 6.32
N LEU A 375 -2.81 -16.60 5.53
CA LEU A 375 -2.69 -17.08 4.15
C LEU A 375 -2.79 -15.93 3.15
N MET A 376 -1.76 -15.79 2.30
CA MET A 376 -1.67 -14.80 1.21
C MET A 376 -1.17 -15.44 -0.10
N PRO A 377 -2.02 -16.13 -0.87
CA PRO A 377 -1.62 -16.81 -2.12
C PRO A 377 -1.65 -15.86 -3.32
N SER A 378 -1.24 -14.62 -3.16
CA SER A 378 -1.41 -13.55 -4.15
C SER A 378 -0.78 -13.86 -5.50
N LEU A 379 -1.49 -13.52 -6.59
CA LEU A 379 -0.97 -13.58 -7.96
C LEU A 379 0.19 -12.59 -8.14
N PHE A 380 0.06 -11.41 -7.58
CA PHE A 380 1.13 -10.44 -7.39
C PHE A 380 0.85 -9.59 -6.14
N GLU A 381 1.90 -9.18 -5.46
CA GLU A 381 1.80 -8.37 -4.24
C GLU A 381 2.96 -7.39 -4.18
N PRO A 382 2.79 -6.15 -4.64
CA PRO A 382 3.90 -5.19 -4.71
C PRO A 382 4.70 -5.06 -3.41
N CYS A 383 4.02 -4.87 -2.29
CA CYS A 383 4.61 -4.89 -0.96
C CYS A 383 3.90 -5.90 -0.06
N GLY A 384 2.59 -5.73 0.13
CA GLY A 384 1.84 -6.33 1.21
C GLY A 384 2.15 -5.68 2.56
N LEU A 385 1.11 -5.41 3.33
CA LEU A 385 1.23 -4.96 4.72
C LEU A 385 0.73 -6.04 5.69
N SER A 386 -0.23 -6.85 5.25
CA SER A 386 -0.86 -7.86 6.09
C SER A 386 0.12 -8.91 6.62
N GLN A 387 1.12 -9.32 5.82
CA GLN A 387 2.18 -10.22 6.30
C GLN A 387 3.08 -9.53 7.34
N LEU A 388 3.35 -8.23 7.20
CA LEU A 388 4.13 -7.49 8.20
C LEU A 388 3.38 -7.40 9.53
N MET A 389 2.08 -7.10 9.47
CA MET A 389 1.18 -7.09 10.63
C MET A 389 1.13 -8.49 11.26
N SER A 390 0.98 -9.55 10.46
CA SER A 390 0.92 -10.91 10.96
C SER A 390 2.23 -11.34 11.64
N LEU A 391 3.38 -11.02 11.05
CA LEU A 391 4.71 -11.26 11.65
C LEU A 391 4.85 -10.53 12.99
N ARG A 392 4.44 -9.26 13.04
CA ARG A 392 4.49 -8.44 14.26
C ARG A 392 3.65 -9.03 15.39
N TYR A 393 2.50 -9.64 15.06
CA TYR A 393 1.60 -10.31 16.02
C TYR A 393 1.91 -11.80 16.22
N GLY A 394 3.00 -12.32 15.68
CA GLY A 394 3.41 -13.71 15.82
C GLY A 394 2.44 -14.70 15.15
N THR A 395 1.75 -14.28 14.10
CA THR A 395 0.92 -15.10 13.22
C THR A 395 1.71 -15.40 11.97
N LEU A 396 2.07 -16.67 11.75
CA LEU A 396 3.06 -17.03 10.73
C LEU A 396 2.47 -16.96 9.32
N PRO A 397 3.03 -16.15 8.40
CA PRO A 397 2.54 -16.06 7.04
C PRO A 397 2.76 -17.35 6.25
N ILE A 398 1.76 -17.69 5.42
CA ILE A 398 1.85 -18.70 4.35
C ILE A 398 1.61 -17.95 3.05
N VAL A 399 2.65 -17.74 2.24
CA VAL A 399 2.60 -16.81 1.13
C VAL A 399 3.08 -17.42 -0.19
N ARG A 400 2.63 -16.84 -1.30
CA ARG A 400 3.30 -17.06 -2.58
C ARG A 400 4.53 -16.13 -2.67
N GLU A 401 5.61 -16.63 -3.26
CA GLU A 401 6.86 -15.89 -3.46
C GLU A 401 6.72 -14.87 -4.60
N THR A 402 6.17 -13.70 -4.28
CA THR A 402 6.05 -12.56 -5.20
C THR A 402 6.21 -11.25 -4.45
N GLY A 403 6.80 -10.24 -5.09
CA GLY A 403 6.97 -8.89 -4.57
C GLY A 403 7.44 -8.83 -3.11
N GLY A 404 6.78 -8.02 -2.31
CA GLY A 404 7.11 -7.84 -0.91
C GLY A 404 6.91 -9.07 -0.03
N LEU A 405 6.07 -10.02 -0.44
CA LEU A 405 5.91 -11.28 0.28
C LEU A 405 7.21 -12.10 0.26
N LYS A 406 7.88 -12.15 -0.90
CA LYS A 406 9.19 -12.82 -1.03
C LYS A 406 10.29 -12.09 -0.25
N ASP A 407 10.23 -10.76 -0.20
CA ASP A 407 11.25 -9.94 0.48
C ASP A 407 11.14 -9.99 2.01
N THR A 408 9.96 -10.30 2.56
CA THR A 408 9.66 -10.14 3.99
C THR A 408 9.37 -11.43 4.75
N VAL A 409 9.08 -12.52 4.02
CA VAL A 409 8.79 -13.83 4.62
C VAL A 409 9.88 -14.81 4.26
N GLU A 410 10.71 -15.18 5.24
CA GLU A 410 11.71 -16.22 5.10
C GLU A 410 11.05 -17.60 5.27
N PRO A 411 11.11 -18.48 4.26
CA PRO A 411 10.52 -19.81 4.36
C PRO A 411 11.20 -20.67 5.42
N TYR A 412 10.39 -21.41 6.18
CA TYR A 412 10.90 -22.31 7.21
C TYR A 412 11.77 -23.41 6.61
N ASN A 413 12.99 -23.53 7.08
CA ASN A 413 13.92 -24.63 6.78
C ASN A 413 14.04 -25.53 8.01
N GLU A 414 13.47 -26.72 7.95
CA GLU A 414 13.47 -27.66 9.09
C GLU A 414 14.83 -28.27 9.41
N TYR A 415 15.78 -28.22 8.48
CA TYR A 415 17.16 -28.73 8.66
C TYR A 415 18.05 -27.72 9.38
N GLU A 416 17.90 -26.46 9.05
CA GLU A 416 18.67 -25.36 9.65
C GLU A 416 17.96 -24.73 10.84
N GLY A 417 16.65 -24.94 10.96
CA GLY A 417 15.82 -24.34 12.01
C GLY A 417 15.65 -22.83 11.84
N THR A 418 15.73 -22.31 10.59
CA THR A 418 15.53 -20.91 10.24
C THR A 418 14.12 -20.66 9.69
N GLY A 419 13.80 -19.39 9.38
CA GLY A 419 12.54 -18.99 8.76
C GLY A 419 11.56 -18.32 9.71
N THR A 420 10.64 -17.56 9.12
CA THR A 420 9.60 -16.76 9.79
C THR A 420 8.20 -17.05 9.31
N GLY A 421 8.05 -17.95 8.33
CA GLY A 421 6.78 -18.34 7.73
C GLY A 421 6.97 -19.48 6.74
N PHE A 422 6.04 -19.58 5.80
CA PHE A 422 6.03 -20.63 4.76
C PHE A 422 5.78 -19.99 3.40
N SER A 423 6.36 -20.57 2.34
CA SER A 423 6.15 -20.05 1.00
C SER A 423 6.04 -21.15 -0.05
N PHE A 424 5.42 -20.79 -1.18
CA PHE A 424 5.39 -21.59 -2.40
C PHE A 424 5.66 -20.68 -3.61
N THR A 425 6.20 -21.25 -4.68
CA THR A 425 6.75 -20.44 -5.79
C THR A 425 5.73 -20.22 -6.89
N ASN A 426 5.11 -21.28 -7.42
CA ASN A 426 4.23 -21.16 -8.57
C ASN A 426 2.81 -20.76 -8.16
N TYR A 427 2.13 -19.99 -9.03
CA TYR A 427 0.71 -19.69 -8.84
C TYR A 427 -0.11 -20.95 -9.13
N ASN A 428 -0.19 -21.83 -8.13
CA ASN A 428 -0.74 -23.16 -8.25
C ASN A 428 -1.43 -23.59 -6.96
N ALA A 429 -2.67 -24.07 -7.07
CA ALA A 429 -3.51 -24.45 -5.94
C ALA A 429 -2.95 -25.65 -5.15
N HIS A 430 -2.33 -26.63 -5.83
CA HIS A 430 -1.74 -27.79 -5.16
C HIS A 430 -0.45 -27.43 -4.39
N GLU A 431 0.37 -26.52 -4.92
CA GLU A 431 1.54 -26.01 -4.19
C GLU A 431 1.10 -25.23 -2.94
N MET A 432 0.09 -24.36 -3.08
CA MET A 432 -0.52 -23.68 -1.94
C MET A 432 -1.00 -24.69 -0.88
N MET A 433 -1.78 -25.69 -1.30
CA MET A 433 -2.28 -26.72 -0.40
C MET A 433 -1.18 -27.53 0.27
N GLY A 434 -0.15 -27.92 -0.49
CA GLY A 434 1.03 -28.61 0.04
C GLY A 434 1.75 -27.78 1.12
N THR A 435 1.84 -26.46 0.91
CA THR A 435 2.47 -25.53 1.87
C THR A 435 1.60 -25.34 3.12
N VAL A 436 0.28 -25.25 2.98
CA VAL A 436 -0.66 -25.20 4.11
C VAL A 436 -0.51 -26.47 4.96
N ARG A 437 -0.52 -27.66 4.34
CA ARG A 437 -0.32 -28.93 5.04
C ARG A 437 1.06 -29.07 5.67
N TYR A 438 2.10 -28.52 5.03
CA TYR A 438 3.42 -28.48 5.65
C TYR A 438 3.41 -27.62 6.92
N ALA A 439 2.80 -26.43 6.87
CA ALA A 439 2.63 -25.57 8.04
C ALA A 439 1.83 -26.28 9.14
N GLU A 440 0.74 -26.96 8.79
CA GLU A 440 -0.09 -27.72 9.70
C GLU A 440 0.72 -28.84 10.39
N ARG A 441 1.51 -29.62 9.63
CA ARG A 441 2.41 -30.63 10.18
C ARG A 441 3.38 -30.05 11.22
N ILE A 442 4.00 -28.92 10.90
CA ILE A 442 4.94 -28.25 11.85
C ILE A 442 4.18 -27.74 13.07
N TYR A 443 2.98 -27.21 12.90
CA TYR A 443 2.13 -26.73 14.00
C TYR A 443 1.79 -27.84 14.99
N TYR A 444 1.38 -29.02 14.51
CA TYR A 444 0.95 -30.14 15.36
C TYR A 444 2.12 -30.98 15.88
N ASP A 445 3.07 -31.31 15.01
CA ASP A 445 4.12 -32.29 15.35
C ASP A 445 5.38 -31.64 15.93
N LYS A 446 5.65 -30.36 15.60
CA LYS A 446 6.88 -29.65 15.97
C LYS A 446 6.60 -28.33 16.69
N LYS A 447 5.74 -28.34 17.69
CA LYS A 447 5.28 -27.11 18.38
C LYS A 447 6.42 -26.23 18.92
N ARG A 448 7.53 -26.84 19.32
CA ARG A 448 8.72 -26.11 19.77
C ARG A 448 9.32 -25.28 18.63
N GLU A 449 9.42 -25.85 17.44
CA GLU A 449 9.99 -25.16 16.27
C GLU A 449 9.00 -24.08 15.77
N TRP A 450 7.70 -24.37 15.80
CA TRP A 450 6.67 -23.36 15.55
C TRP A 450 6.81 -22.12 16.44
N ASN A 451 7.00 -22.33 17.74
CA ASN A 451 7.21 -21.24 18.69
C ASN A 451 8.50 -20.45 18.42
N LYS A 452 9.59 -21.15 18.03
CA LYS A 452 10.84 -20.45 17.63
C LYS A 452 10.67 -19.59 16.37
N MET A 453 9.85 -20.04 15.41
CA MET A 453 9.51 -19.19 14.25
C MET A 453 8.77 -17.92 14.69
N ILE A 454 7.82 -18.05 15.64
CA ILE A 454 7.12 -16.88 16.19
C ILE A 454 8.12 -15.94 16.89
N ASP A 455 9.05 -16.47 17.69
CA ASP A 455 10.11 -15.67 18.32
C ASP A 455 10.89 -14.86 17.28
N ARG A 456 11.29 -15.49 16.15
CA ARG A 456 12.01 -14.82 15.05
C ARG A 456 11.13 -13.81 14.30
N ALA A 457 9.88 -14.19 14.01
CA ALA A 457 8.93 -13.32 13.31
C ALA A 457 8.69 -12.02 14.08
N MET A 458 8.40 -12.12 15.38
CA MET A 458 8.16 -10.95 16.23
C MET A 458 9.42 -10.12 16.50
N ALA A 459 10.62 -10.68 16.30
CA ALA A 459 11.90 -9.98 16.46
C ALA A 459 12.33 -9.20 15.21
N GLN A 460 11.70 -9.44 14.05
CA GLN A 460 11.99 -8.67 12.83
C GLN A 460 11.59 -7.20 13.01
N ASP A 461 12.40 -6.32 12.45
CA ASP A 461 12.12 -4.87 12.45
C ASP A 461 11.70 -4.42 11.04
N PHE A 462 10.39 -4.28 10.87
CA PHE A 462 9.76 -3.67 9.69
C PHE A 462 9.21 -2.27 10.00
N SER A 463 9.79 -1.56 10.96
CA SER A 463 9.39 -0.18 11.23
C SER A 463 9.74 0.75 10.07
N TRP A 464 9.03 1.87 9.98
CA TRP A 464 9.33 2.93 9.01
C TRP A 464 10.74 3.51 9.14
N ALA A 465 11.38 3.38 10.32
CA ALA A 465 12.73 3.87 10.51
C ALA A 465 13.75 3.23 9.55
N ASN A 466 13.59 1.93 9.24
CA ASN A 466 14.46 1.24 8.28
C ASN A 466 14.20 1.67 6.84
N SER A 467 12.93 1.83 6.46
CA SER A 467 12.57 2.29 5.11
C SER A 467 12.98 3.74 4.89
N ALA A 468 12.77 4.60 5.89
CA ALA A 468 13.13 6.02 5.83
C ALA A 468 14.62 6.25 5.57
N LYS A 469 15.52 5.46 6.15
CA LYS A 469 16.96 5.54 5.88
C LYS A 469 17.29 5.34 4.41
N GLN A 470 16.65 4.39 3.73
CA GLN A 470 16.88 4.14 2.31
C GLN A 470 16.37 5.30 1.44
N TYR A 471 15.23 5.92 1.81
CA TYR A 471 14.75 7.13 1.16
C TYR A 471 15.68 8.33 1.44
N GLU A 472 16.18 8.48 2.66
CA GLU A 472 17.14 9.51 3.04
C GLU A 472 18.43 9.42 2.19
N GLU A 473 19.00 8.23 2.05
CA GLU A 473 20.17 7.99 1.20
C GLU A 473 19.89 8.36 -0.26
N MET A 474 18.73 7.99 -0.79
CA MET A 474 18.34 8.33 -2.16
C MET A 474 18.14 9.85 -2.33
N TYR A 475 17.46 10.51 -1.41
CA TYR A 475 17.27 11.97 -1.48
C TYR A 475 18.60 12.70 -1.41
N ASN A 476 19.49 12.27 -0.50
CA ASN A 476 20.82 12.84 -0.40
C ASN A 476 21.64 12.68 -1.68
N TRP A 477 21.51 11.54 -2.35
CA TRP A 477 22.16 11.31 -3.65
C TRP A 477 21.59 12.20 -4.76
N LEU A 478 20.27 12.43 -4.77
CA LEU A 478 19.62 13.26 -5.82
C LEU A 478 19.88 14.76 -5.69
N ILE A 479 19.94 15.27 -4.46
CA ILE A 479 20.06 16.71 -4.19
C ILE A 479 21.45 17.15 -3.72
N GLY A 480 22.39 16.24 -3.56
CA GLY A 480 23.79 16.52 -3.20
C GLY A 480 24.00 16.66 -1.70
#